data_00268ca111826bfb827c8a95fbf3326b
#
_entry.id   00268ca111826bfb827c8a95fbf3326b
#
_cell.length_a   1.000
_cell.length_b   1.000
_cell.length_c   1.000
_cell.angle_alpha   90.00
_cell.angle_beta   90.00
_cell.angle_gamma   90.00
#
_symmetry.space_group_name_H-M   'P 1'
#
loop_
_entity.id
_entity.type
_entity.pdbx_description
1 polymer ?
#
loop_
_entity_poly.entity_id
_entity_poly.type
_entity_poly.pdbx_seq_one_letter_code
_entity_poly.pdbx_strand_id
1 'polypeptide(L)'
;LAVVGSRHCTTYGRDVARKLSFDLAKGGIVIVSGLAYGIDQSAHQGTMSAGGQTIAVLGSGLLGTDNSRHDRLVDEILESGGAVMSEFPLSAPPLAHHFPIRNRIVSGMCRATLIVEAGLPSGSMLTAQSAAEQNREVCSIPGPINAPTSAGTNTLLKDGAHLITEARDIFELFGMNVAPTASATSTLPEGRSADEIAFFAALSAEPIHIDIAAEKAG
;
A
#
# COMPACT_ATOMS: atom_id res chain seq x y z
N LEU A 1 -0.09 -0.26 11.30
CA LEU A 1 0.98 -0.21 10.33
C LEU A 1 0.83 1.02 9.45
N ALA A 2 1.91 1.79 9.23
CA ALA A 2 1.95 2.79 8.18
C ALA A 2 2.28 2.12 6.83
N VAL A 3 1.54 2.47 5.76
CA VAL A 3 1.84 1.99 4.39
C VAL A 3 1.96 3.21 3.50
N VAL A 4 3.14 3.45 2.97
CA VAL A 4 3.44 4.65 2.17
C VAL A 4 4.32 4.31 0.96
N GLY A 5 4.39 5.24 0.00
CA GLY A 5 5.25 5.07 -1.17
C GLY A 5 5.09 6.16 -2.23
N SER A 6 5.52 5.84 -3.43
CA SER A 6 5.51 6.74 -4.57
C SER A 6 4.10 7.20 -4.95
N ARG A 7 3.97 8.50 -5.25
CA ARG A 7 2.76 9.07 -5.88
C ARG A 7 2.63 8.63 -7.35
N HIS A 8 3.75 8.35 -7.99
CA HIS A 8 3.88 7.86 -9.38
C HIS A 8 4.34 6.40 -9.37
N CYS A 9 3.61 5.57 -8.61
CA CYS A 9 3.91 4.15 -8.51
C CYS A 9 3.54 3.40 -9.78
N THR A 10 4.19 2.25 -9.98
CA THR A 10 3.86 1.31 -11.06
C THR A 10 2.53 0.59 -10.76
N THR A 11 2.03 -0.17 -11.74
CA THR A 11 0.90 -1.08 -11.51
C THR A 11 1.25 -2.12 -10.45
N TYR A 12 2.47 -2.66 -10.50
CA TYR A 12 2.99 -3.57 -9.47
C TYR A 12 2.90 -2.96 -8.06
N GLY A 13 3.39 -1.73 -7.87
CA GLY A 13 3.33 -1.08 -6.56
C GLY A 13 1.91 -0.88 -6.06
N ARG A 14 0.96 -0.49 -6.94
CA ARG A 14 -0.46 -0.37 -6.59
C ARG A 14 -1.06 -1.70 -6.15
N ASP A 15 -0.79 -2.76 -6.91
CA ASP A 15 -1.35 -4.09 -6.65
C ASP A 15 -0.79 -4.68 -5.36
N VAL A 16 0.53 -4.53 -5.13
CA VAL A 16 1.20 -4.94 -3.89
C VAL A 16 0.63 -4.18 -2.69
N ALA A 17 0.54 -2.84 -2.77
CA ALA A 17 -0.02 -2.03 -1.69
C ALA A 17 -1.46 -2.44 -1.36
N ARG A 18 -2.30 -2.63 -2.38
CA ARG A 18 -3.69 -3.04 -2.22
C ARG A 18 -3.80 -4.43 -1.60
N LYS A 19 -3.06 -5.40 -2.16
CA LYS A 19 -3.10 -6.80 -1.70
C LYS A 19 -2.60 -6.94 -0.27
N LEU A 20 -1.43 -6.39 0.03
CA LEU A 20 -0.88 -6.47 1.39
C LEU A 20 -1.78 -5.78 2.41
N SER A 21 -2.29 -4.59 2.10
CA SER A 21 -3.19 -3.88 3.00
C SER A 21 -4.51 -4.63 3.22
N PHE A 22 -5.03 -5.31 2.19
CA PHE A 22 -6.18 -6.20 2.32
C PHE A 22 -5.88 -7.38 3.25
N ASP A 23 -4.79 -8.11 3.01
CA ASP A 23 -4.40 -9.29 3.80
C ASP A 23 -4.13 -8.91 5.26
N LEU A 24 -3.42 -7.79 5.49
CA LEU A 24 -3.13 -7.26 6.83
C LEU A 24 -4.39 -6.83 7.58
N ALA A 25 -5.32 -6.17 6.90
CA ALA A 25 -6.58 -5.76 7.46
C ALA A 25 -7.48 -6.95 7.83
N LYS A 26 -7.48 -8.03 7.03
CA LYS A 26 -8.11 -9.30 7.37
C LYS A 26 -7.55 -9.92 8.66
N GLY A 27 -6.28 -9.70 8.94
CA GLY A 27 -5.62 -10.10 10.20
C GLY A 27 -5.80 -9.10 11.34
N GLY A 28 -6.64 -8.06 11.18
CA GLY A 28 -6.95 -7.08 12.23
C GLY A 28 -5.96 -5.92 12.35
N ILE A 29 -5.06 -5.73 11.38
CA ILE A 29 -4.14 -4.59 11.39
C ILE A 29 -4.82 -3.35 10.81
N VAL A 30 -4.85 -2.26 11.58
CA VAL A 30 -5.26 -0.94 11.11
C VAL A 30 -4.14 -0.35 10.23
N ILE A 31 -4.50 0.12 9.03
CA ILE A 31 -3.57 0.76 8.11
C ILE A 31 -3.66 2.29 8.26
N VAL A 32 -2.50 2.92 8.41
CA VAL A 32 -2.37 4.39 8.46
C VAL A 32 -1.62 4.85 7.22
N SER A 33 -2.11 5.90 6.56
CA SER A 33 -1.42 6.46 5.40
C SER A 33 -1.71 7.96 5.22
N GLY A 34 -1.11 8.54 4.20
CA GLY A 34 -1.12 10.00 4.00
C GLY A 34 -2.17 10.50 3.01
N LEU A 35 -3.05 9.67 2.50
CA LEU A 35 -4.02 10.04 1.47
C LEU A 35 -3.40 10.57 0.16
N ALA A 36 -2.10 10.38 -0.07
CA ALA A 36 -1.46 10.78 -1.31
C ALA A 36 -1.88 9.89 -2.48
N TYR A 37 -1.74 10.38 -3.72
CA TYR A 37 -1.93 9.53 -4.90
C TYR A 37 -1.01 8.31 -4.87
N GLY A 38 -1.37 7.26 -5.58
CA GLY A 38 -0.53 6.08 -5.76
C GLY A 38 -0.63 5.08 -4.60
N ILE A 39 0.47 4.83 -3.92
CA ILE A 39 0.56 3.78 -2.88
C ILE A 39 -0.42 4.02 -1.73
N ASP A 40 -0.50 5.24 -1.21
CA ASP A 40 -1.36 5.56 -0.08
C ASP A 40 -2.84 5.27 -0.38
N GLN A 41 -3.33 5.71 -1.55
CA GLN A 41 -4.71 5.42 -1.98
C GLN A 41 -4.96 3.92 -2.13
N SER A 42 -4.00 3.20 -2.72
CA SER A 42 -4.11 1.75 -2.92
C SER A 42 -4.16 1.02 -1.58
N ALA A 43 -3.40 1.48 -0.58
CA ALA A 43 -3.41 0.94 0.77
C ALA A 43 -4.76 1.16 1.45
N HIS A 44 -5.33 2.37 1.40
CA HIS A 44 -6.66 2.65 1.93
C HIS A 44 -7.72 1.77 1.26
N GLN A 45 -7.74 1.71 -0.08
CA GLN A 45 -8.69 0.91 -0.84
C GLN A 45 -8.59 -0.59 -0.53
N GLY A 46 -7.36 -1.14 -0.43
CA GLY A 46 -7.14 -2.52 -0.05
C GLY A 46 -7.71 -2.84 1.34
N THR A 47 -7.46 -1.96 2.31
CA THR A 47 -7.96 -2.09 3.68
C THR A 47 -9.48 -2.08 3.74
N MET A 48 -10.12 -1.11 3.10
CA MET A 48 -11.59 -1.00 3.06
C MET A 48 -12.23 -2.20 2.35
N SER A 49 -11.61 -2.68 1.26
CA SER A 49 -12.10 -3.87 0.53
C SER A 49 -12.08 -5.14 1.40
N ALA A 50 -11.24 -5.17 2.44
CA ALA A 50 -11.19 -6.25 3.42
C ALA A 50 -12.23 -6.09 4.56
N GLY A 51 -12.98 -4.97 4.59
CA GLY A 51 -13.83 -4.57 5.71
C GLY A 51 -13.01 -4.12 6.92
N GLY A 52 -11.74 -3.73 6.73
CA GLY A 52 -10.86 -3.25 7.77
C GLY A 52 -10.90 -1.73 7.93
N GLN A 53 -10.32 -1.26 9.02
CA GLN A 53 -10.27 0.16 9.35
C GLN A 53 -8.95 0.79 8.86
N THR A 54 -9.05 2.01 8.32
CA THR A 54 -7.88 2.77 7.89
C THR A 54 -7.95 4.21 8.40
N ILE A 55 -6.77 4.80 8.64
CA ILE A 55 -6.65 6.18 9.12
C ILE A 55 -5.87 6.98 8.10
N ALA A 56 -6.47 8.06 7.60
CA ALA A 56 -5.79 9.02 6.75
C ALA A 56 -5.31 10.22 7.58
N VAL A 57 -4.02 10.55 7.45
CA VAL A 57 -3.46 11.77 8.05
C VAL A 57 -3.26 12.79 6.94
N LEU A 58 -3.76 14.02 7.09
CA LEU A 58 -3.71 15.04 6.05
C LEU A 58 -2.52 16.00 6.22
N GLY A 59 -1.99 16.50 5.11
CA GLY A 59 -1.05 17.61 5.03
C GLY A 59 -1.74 18.96 4.81
N SER A 60 -3.03 19.04 5.09
CA SER A 60 -3.88 20.25 5.07
C SER A 60 -4.82 20.21 6.25
N GLY A 61 -5.60 21.25 6.48
CA GLY A 61 -6.75 21.19 7.38
C GLY A 61 -7.84 20.27 6.84
N LEU A 62 -8.78 19.88 7.68
CA LEU A 62 -9.89 18.99 7.31
C LEU A 62 -10.86 19.59 6.28
N LEU A 63 -10.96 20.93 6.22
CA LEU A 63 -11.76 21.66 5.24
C LEU A 63 -10.91 22.21 4.08
N GLY A 64 -9.60 21.92 4.04
CA GLY A 64 -8.65 22.44 3.07
C GLY A 64 -8.46 21.56 1.83
N THR A 65 -9.30 20.57 1.61
CA THR A 65 -9.22 19.66 0.46
C THR A 65 -10.09 20.20 -0.68
N ASP A 66 -9.47 20.85 -1.66
CA ASP A 66 -10.17 21.31 -2.88
C ASP A 66 -10.18 20.27 -4.01
N ASN A 67 -10.06 18.97 -3.70
CA ASN A 67 -9.90 17.94 -4.70
C ASN A 67 -10.98 16.85 -4.56
N SER A 68 -11.95 16.85 -5.47
CA SER A 68 -13.11 15.94 -5.50
C SER A 68 -12.78 14.43 -5.39
N ARG A 69 -11.57 14.01 -5.80
CA ARG A 69 -11.12 12.61 -5.63
C ARG A 69 -10.67 12.31 -4.21
N HIS A 70 -10.02 13.26 -3.55
CA HIS A 70 -9.67 13.12 -2.14
C HIS A 70 -10.93 13.14 -1.28
N ASP A 71 -11.88 14.02 -1.59
CA ASP A 71 -13.14 14.12 -0.85
C ASP A 71 -13.90 12.79 -0.90
N ARG A 72 -14.01 12.17 -2.07
CA ARG A 72 -14.64 10.86 -2.21
C ARG A 72 -13.94 9.76 -1.39
N LEU A 73 -12.60 9.71 -1.43
CA LEU A 73 -11.86 8.70 -0.66
C LEU A 73 -11.96 8.97 0.85
N VAL A 74 -12.03 10.23 1.27
CA VAL A 74 -12.31 10.64 2.66
C VAL A 74 -13.68 10.09 3.10
N ASP A 75 -14.73 10.29 2.30
CA ASP A 75 -16.07 9.78 2.59
C ASP A 75 -16.06 8.25 2.69
N GLU A 76 -15.43 7.55 1.74
CA GLU A 76 -15.30 6.08 1.75
C GLU A 76 -14.57 5.59 3.03
N ILE A 77 -13.52 6.27 3.48
CA ILE A 77 -12.80 5.94 4.71
C ILE A 77 -13.71 6.09 5.93
N LEU A 78 -14.46 7.20 6.02
CA LEU A 78 -15.37 7.47 7.14
C LEU A 78 -16.53 6.47 7.16
N GLU A 79 -17.13 6.17 6.01
CA GLU A 79 -18.21 5.18 5.87
C GLU A 79 -17.74 3.76 6.24
N SER A 80 -16.48 3.42 6.01
CA SER A 80 -15.89 2.14 6.43
C SER A 80 -15.58 2.05 7.93
N GLY A 81 -15.86 3.08 8.71
CA GLY A 81 -15.54 3.16 10.13
C GLY A 81 -14.08 3.51 10.41
N GLY A 82 -13.38 4.03 9.42
CA GLY A 82 -12.04 4.59 9.55
C GLY A 82 -12.04 6.03 10.09
N ALA A 83 -10.91 6.70 10.02
CA ALA A 83 -10.76 8.09 10.50
C ALA A 83 -9.90 8.93 9.57
N VAL A 84 -10.20 10.23 9.55
CA VAL A 84 -9.37 11.24 8.88
C VAL A 84 -8.95 12.28 9.92
N MET A 85 -7.67 12.59 9.96
CA MET A 85 -7.10 13.51 10.96
C MET A 85 -6.08 14.46 10.37
N SER A 86 -5.92 15.59 11.03
CA SER A 86 -4.93 16.60 10.70
C SER A 86 -4.45 17.31 11.96
N GLU A 87 -3.19 17.76 11.97
CA GLU A 87 -2.66 18.70 13.00
C GLU A 87 -2.78 20.16 12.56
N PHE A 88 -3.15 20.41 11.30
CA PHE A 88 -3.26 21.76 10.77
C PHE A 88 -4.63 22.40 11.08
N PRO A 89 -4.72 23.75 11.16
CA PRO A 89 -6.00 24.43 11.29
C PRO A 89 -7.00 23.98 10.22
N LEU A 90 -8.30 23.97 10.54
CA LEU A 90 -9.36 23.41 9.71
C LEU A 90 -9.32 23.83 8.24
N SER A 91 -9.05 25.10 7.98
CA SER A 91 -9.01 25.68 6.62
C SER A 91 -7.59 25.80 6.04
N ALA A 92 -6.58 25.23 6.67
CA ALA A 92 -5.21 25.30 6.17
C ALA A 92 -5.07 24.62 4.81
N PRO A 93 -4.53 25.31 3.78
CA PRO A 93 -4.37 24.73 2.44
C PRO A 93 -3.26 23.66 2.42
N PRO A 94 -3.25 22.77 1.42
CA PRO A 94 -2.23 21.71 1.26
C PRO A 94 -0.91 22.28 0.71
N LEU A 95 -0.11 22.90 1.57
CA LEU A 95 1.18 23.47 1.20
C LEU A 95 2.27 22.38 1.11
N ALA A 96 3.21 22.53 0.18
CA ALA A 96 4.24 21.51 -0.07
C ALA A 96 5.07 21.14 1.18
N HIS A 97 5.38 22.09 2.04
CA HIS A 97 6.13 21.87 3.28
C HIS A 97 5.30 21.18 4.40
N HIS A 98 3.97 21.14 4.29
CA HIS A 98 3.12 20.45 5.25
C HIS A 98 3.24 18.92 5.15
N PHE A 99 3.51 18.38 3.94
CA PHE A 99 3.58 16.95 3.75
C PHE A 99 4.73 16.28 4.49
N PRO A 100 5.98 16.79 4.46
CA PRO A 100 7.06 16.27 5.31
C PRO A 100 6.76 16.38 6.80
N ILE A 101 6.18 17.49 7.25
CA ILE A 101 5.80 17.70 8.66
C ILE A 101 4.78 16.64 9.10
N ARG A 102 3.74 16.40 8.29
CA ARG A 102 2.70 15.42 8.56
C ARG A 102 3.25 13.98 8.62
N ASN A 103 4.25 13.62 7.81
CA ASN A 103 4.76 12.25 7.71
C ASN A 103 5.21 11.67 9.06
N ARG A 104 5.74 12.51 9.97
CA ARG A 104 6.09 12.09 11.33
C ARG A 104 4.89 11.55 12.13
N ILE A 105 3.69 12.02 11.83
CA ILE A 105 2.47 11.54 12.49
C ILE A 105 2.10 10.17 11.93
N VAL A 106 2.18 9.99 10.59
CA VAL A 106 1.91 8.70 9.95
C VAL A 106 2.80 7.61 10.53
N SER A 107 4.12 7.84 10.59
CA SER A 107 5.06 6.87 11.18
C SER A 107 4.88 6.72 12.69
N GLY A 108 4.72 7.83 13.41
CA GLY A 108 4.66 7.86 14.88
C GLY A 108 3.46 7.13 15.48
N MET A 109 2.33 7.13 14.77
CA MET A 109 1.13 6.40 15.17
C MET A 109 1.26 4.87 15.04
N CYS A 110 2.30 4.39 14.38
CA CYS A 110 2.43 3.00 13.98
C CYS A 110 3.61 2.30 14.67
N ARG A 111 3.52 0.99 14.80
CA ARG A 111 4.64 0.15 15.27
C ARG A 111 5.70 -0.01 14.18
N ALA A 112 5.28 -0.01 12.92
CA ALA A 112 6.16 -0.12 11.76
C ALA A 112 5.66 0.73 10.61
N THR A 113 6.58 1.07 9.68
CA THR A 113 6.31 1.80 8.45
C THR A 113 6.78 0.97 7.26
N LEU A 114 5.86 0.59 6.37
CA LEU A 114 6.12 -0.16 5.15
C LEU A 114 6.25 0.79 3.97
N ILE A 115 7.39 0.73 3.28
CA ILE A 115 7.65 1.44 2.03
C ILE A 115 7.46 0.46 0.87
N VAL A 116 6.45 0.71 0.01
CA VAL A 116 6.11 -0.22 -1.08
C VAL A 116 6.92 0.07 -2.35
N GLU A 117 6.96 1.31 -2.79
CA GLU A 117 7.82 1.80 -3.87
C GLU A 117 8.34 3.20 -3.53
N ALA A 118 9.63 3.42 -3.77
CA ALA A 118 10.26 4.72 -3.61
C ALA A 118 11.45 4.88 -4.56
N GLY A 119 11.43 5.94 -5.35
CA GLY A 119 12.63 6.40 -6.06
C GLY A 119 13.57 7.18 -5.14
N LEU A 120 14.66 7.66 -5.69
CA LEU A 120 15.60 8.56 -5.03
C LEU A 120 15.77 9.83 -5.88
N PRO A 121 15.38 11.04 -5.34
CA PRO A 121 14.75 11.30 -4.02
C PRO A 121 13.25 10.98 -3.98
N SER A 122 12.71 10.68 -2.78
CA SER A 122 11.27 10.45 -2.58
C SER A 122 10.78 10.96 -1.22
N GLY A 123 9.57 11.51 -1.19
CA GLY A 123 8.91 11.93 0.06
C GLY A 123 8.62 10.77 1.03
N SER A 124 8.44 9.55 0.52
CA SER A 124 8.26 8.37 1.36
C SER A 124 9.53 7.95 2.10
N MET A 125 10.72 8.29 1.56
CA MET A 125 12.00 8.10 2.28
C MET A 125 12.08 8.97 3.53
N LEU A 126 11.50 10.18 3.51
CA LEU A 126 11.40 11.03 4.71
C LEU A 126 10.49 10.39 5.78
N THR A 127 9.47 9.64 5.36
CA THR A 127 8.62 8.90 6.31
C THR A 127 9.38 7.73 6.94
N ALA A 128 10.19 7.02 6.15
CA ALA A 128 11.07 5.96 6.65
C ALA A 128 12.11 6.51 7.65
N GLN A 129 12.73 7.65 7.33
CA GLN A 129 13.65 8.34 8.24
C GLN A 129 12.95 8.74 9.54
N SER A 130 11.76 9.35 9.47
CA SER A 130 10.99 9.72 10.66
C SER A 130 10.63 8.50 11.50
N ALA A 131 10.30 7.35 10.89
CA ALA A 131 10.06 6.10 11.59
C ALA A 131 11.29 5.65 12.37
N ALA A 132 12.46 5.63 11.75
CA ALA A 132 13.73 5.26 12.38
C ALA A 132 14.08 6.20 13.55
N GLU A 133 13.96 7.52 13.37
CA GLU A 133 14.17 8.52 14.40
C GLU A 133 13.22 8.36 15.62
N GLN A 134 12.03 7.81 15.36
CA GLN A 134 11.00 7.52 16.37
C GLN A 134 11.13 6.11 16.99
N ASN A 135 12.19 5.38 16.71
CA ASN A 135 12.37 3.98 17.09
C ASN A 135 11.18 3.09 16.67
N ARG A 136 10.68 3.30 15.44
CA ARG A 136 9.69 2.44 14.81
C ARG A 136 10.37 1.54 13.78
N GLU A 137 9.85 0.33 13.62
CA GLU A 137 10.37 -0.59 12.61
C GLU A 137 10.18 -0.01 11.20
N VAL A 138 11.21 -0.15 10.38
CA VAL A 138 11.16 0.20 8.95
C VAL A 138 11.10 -1.09 8.14
N CYS A 139 10.10 -1.18 7.28
CA CYS A 139 9.85 -2.33 6.41
C CYS A 139 9.88 -1.88 4.96
N SER A 140 10.31 -2.73 4.06
CA SER A 140 10.46 -2.38 2.65
C SER A 140 10.14 -3.56 1.72
N ILE A 141 9.44 -3.27 0.64
CA ILE A 141 9.21 -4.22 -0.46
C ILE A 141 10.41 -4.21 -1.40
N PRO A 142 10.96 -5.38 -1.75
CA PRO A 142 12.04 -5.46 -2.74
C PRO A 142 11.49 -5.16 -4.14
N GLY A 143 12.36 -4.67 -5.00
CA GLY A 143 11.99 -4.46 -6.40
C GLY A 143 13.17 -4.64 -7.35
N PRO A 144 12.92 -4.62 -8.66
CA PRO A 144 13.98 -4.82 -9.66
C PRO A 144 15.10 -3.79 -9.50
N ILE A 145 16.36 -4.25 -9.55
CA ILE A 145 17.53 -3.40 -9.33
C ILE A 145 17.73 -2.33 -10.40
N ASN A 146 17.14 -2.52 -11.58
CA ASN A 146 17.17 -1.59 -12.71
C ASN A 146 15.94 -0.65 -12.76
N ALA A 147 14.98 -0.78 -11.82
CA ALA A 147 13.82 0.08 -11.76
C ALA A 147 14.08 1.30 -10.87
N PRO A 148 13.98 2.53 -11.38
CA PRO A 148 14.16 3.74 -10.57
C PRO A 148 13.20 3.83 -9.39
N THR A 149 12.00 3.26 -9.52
CA THR A 149 10.97 3.23 -8.47
C THR A 149 11.31 2.31 -7.30
N SER A 150 12.31 1.42 -7.47
CA SER A 150 12.78 0.50 -6.43
C SER A 150 14.11 0.94 -5.79
N ALA A 151 14.73 2.01 -6.28
CA ALA A 151 16.04 2.44 -5.79
C ALA A 151 16.02 2.77 -4.28
N GLY A 152 14.99 3.47 -3.82
CA GLY A 152 14.83 3.81 -2.40
C GLY A 152 14.51 2.60 -1.53
N THR A 153 13.57 1.75 -1.95
CA THR A 153 13.21 0.54 -1.19
C THR A 153 14.38 -0.42 -1.07
N ASN A 154 15.12 -0.65 -2.16
CA ASN A 154 16.31 -1.49 -2.13
C ASN A 154 17.45 -0.88 -1.28
N THR A 155 17.55 0.45 -1.20
CA THR A 155 18.48 1.13 -0.28
C THR A 155 18.09 0.87 1.16
N LEU A 156 16.82 1.04 1.53
CA LEU A 156 16.33 0.76 2.88
C LEU A 156 16.64 -0.68 3.31
N LEU A 157 16.48 -1.66 2.42
CA LEU A 157 16.83 -3.05 2.71
C LEU A 157 18.33 -3.24 2.99
N LYS A 158 19.20 -2.56 2.26
CA LYS A 158 20.65 -2.57 2.53
C LYS A 158 20.99 -1.92 3.86
N ASP A 159 20.21 -0.91 4.27
CA ASP A 159 20.39 -0.18 5.52
C ASP A 159 19.74 -0.91 6.72
N GLY A 160 19.20 -2.11 6.50
CA GLY A 160 18.69 -2.98 7.58
C GLY A 160 17.18 -2.91 7.79
N ALA A 161 16.41 -2.34 6.87
CA ALA A 161 14.95 -2.43 6.93
C ALA A 161 14.49 -3.89 6.76
N HIS A 162 13.36 -4.23 7.41
CA HIS A 162 12.78 -5.56 7.28
C HIS A 162 12.29 -5.81 5.85
N LEU A 163 12.75 -6.91 5.26
CA LEU A 163 12.28 -7.38 3.96
C LEU A 163 10.85 -7.93 4.10
N ILE A 164 9.92 -7.36 3.33
CA ILE A 164 8.54 -7.81 3.29
C ILE A 164 8.20 -8.32 1.90
N THR A 165 7.73 -9.55 1.82
CA THR A 165 7.27 -10.21 0.61
C THR A 165 5.80 -10.62 0.70
N GLU A 166 5.29 -10.80 1.92
CA GLU A 166 3.90 -11.16 2.20
C GLU A 166 3.41 -10.57 3.53
N ALA A 167 2.10 -10.60 3.76
CA ALA A 167 1.50 -10.07 4.99
C ALA A 167 1.99 -10.80 6.26
N ARG A 168 2.34 -12.08 6.13
CA ARG A 168 2.87 -12.92 7.19
C ARG A 168 4.13 -12.30 7.82
N ASP A 169 5.02 -11.72 7.03
CA ASP A 169 6.25 -11.10 7.53
C ASP A 169 5.95 -10.00 8.55
N ILE A 170 4.87 -9.22 8.32
CA ILE A 170 4.41 -8.18 9.26
C ILE A 170 3.75 -8.81 10.49
N PHE A 171 2.96 -9.88 10.35
CA PHE A 171 2.37 -10.55 11.49
C PHE A 171 3.45 -11.13 12.41
N GLU A 172 4.48 -11.75 11.85
CA GLU A 172 5.61 -12.28 12.59
C GLU A 172 6.40 -11.16 13.30
N LEU A 173 6.67 -10.05 12.62
CA LEU A 173 7.31 -8.86 13.20
C LEU A 173 6.50 -8.30 14.39
N PHE A 174 5.17 -8.40 14.33
CA PHE A 174 4.31 -7.94 15.43
C PHE A 174 4.06 -9.00 16.51
N GLY A 175 4.59 -10.21 16.36
CA GLY A 175 4.35 -11.33 17.27
C GLY A 175 2.90 -11.82 17.23
N MET A 176 2.22 -11.66 16.09
CA MET A 176 0.83 -12.06 15.90
C MET A 176 0.77 -13.47 15.32
N ASN A 177 0.14 -14.40 16.03
CA ASN A 177 -0.18 -15.73 15.48
C ASN A 177 -1.47 -15.65 14.65
N VAL A 178 -1.34 -15.31 13.38
CA VAL A 178 -2.46 -15.37 12.44
C VAL A 178 -2.36 -16.71 11.71
N ALA A 179 -3.41 -17.53 11.79
CA ALA A 179 -3.49 -18.75 10.99
C ALA A 179 -3.31 -18.38 9.51
N PRO A 180 -2.54 -19.17 8.73
CA PRO A 180 -2.37 -18.88 7.33
C PRO A 180 -3.76 -18.76 6.68
N THR A 181 -4.08 -17.58 6.20
CA THR A 181 -5.21 -17.41 5.28
C THR A 181 -4.88 -18.31 4.10
N ALA A 182 -5.65 -19.37 3.92
CA ALA A 182 -5.49 -20.26 2.77
C ALA A 182 -5.41 -19.34 1.55
N SER A 183 -4.29 -19.38 0.85
CA SER A 183 -4.18 -18.74 -0.46
C SER A 183 -5.42 -19.19 -1.20
N ALA A 184 -6.28 -18.26 -1.58
CA ALA A 184 -7.41 -18.59 -2.42
C ALA A 184 -6.79 -19.22 -3.66
N THR A 185 -6.77 -20.54 -3.68
CA THR A 185 -6.64 -21.26 -4.94
C THR A 185 -7.75 -20.66 -5.78
N SER A 186 -7.39 -19.92 -6.82
CA SER A 186 -8.37 -19.39 -7.76
C SER A 186 -9.07 -20.58 -8.39
N THR A 187 -10.10 -21.06 -7.72
CA THR A 187 -11.04 -21.99 -8.33
C THR A 187 -11.69 -21.19 -9.43
N LEU A 188 -11.41 -21.58 -10.66
CA LEU A 188 -12.08 -21.01 -11.82
C LEU A 188 -13.59 -21.06 -11.58
N PRO A 189 -14.34 -19.95 -11.78
CA PRO A 189 -15.77 -19.95 -11.60
C PRO A 189 -16.42 -21.07 -12.40
N GLU A 190 -17.37 -21.79 -11.79
CA GLU A 190 -18.15 -22.85 -12.46
C GLU A 190 -18.93 -22.26 -13.64
N GLY A 191 -19.04 -23.03 -14.74
CA GLY A 191 -19.84 -22.68 -15.91
C GLY A 191 -19.07 -22.07 -17.10
N ARG A 192 -17.75 -22.20 -17.16
CA ARG A 192 -16.92 -21.76 -18.29
C ARG A 192 -16.86 -22.80 -19.41
N SER A 193 -16.69 -22.30 -20.66
CA SER A 193 -16.47 -23.17 -21.82
C SER A 193 -15.08 -23.82 -21.76
N ALA A 194 -14.89 -24.91 -22.52
CA ALA A 194 -13.61 -25.59 -22.62
C ALA A 194 -12.50 -24.64 -23.12
N ASP A 195 -12.83 -23.75 -24.06
CA ASP A 195 -11.91 -22.77 -24.64
C ASP A 195 -11.48 -21.70 -23.61
N GLU A 196 -12.41 -21.24 -22.77
CA GLU A 196 -12.07 -20.33 -21.66
C GLU A 196 -11.13 -20.99 -20.67
N ILE A 197 -11.35 -22.25 -20.31
CA ILE A 197 -10.47 -22.99 -19.40
C ILE A 197 -9.08 -23.15 -20.02
N ALA A 198 -8.98 -23.50 -21.30
CA ALA A 198 -7.71 -23.63 -22.01
C ALA A 198 -6.96 -22.28 -22.07
N PHE A 199 -7.67 -21.18 -22.36
CA PHE A 199 -7.09 -19.86 -22.38
C PHE A 199 -6.55 -19.44 -20.99
N PHE A 200 -7.31 -19.67 -19.92
CA PHE A 200 -6.84 -19.39 -18.56
C PHE A 200 -5.63 -20.24 -18.15
N ALA A 201 -5.57 -21.49 -18.59
CA ALA A 201 -4.42 -22.37 -18.36
C ALA A 201 -3.15 -21.91 -19.11
N ALA A 202 -3.32 -21.18 -20.23
CA ALA A 202 -2.22 -20.61 -21.00
C ALA A 202 -1.65 -19.32 -20.41
N LEU A 203 -2.40 -18.65 -19.49
CA LEU A 203 -1.94 -17.45 -18.80
C LEU A 203 -0.91 -17.79 -17.71
N SER A 204 0.08 -16.93 -17.55
CA SER A 204 1.09 -17.02 -16.49
C SER A 204 1.07 -15.75 -15.64
N ALA A 205 1.76 -15.78 -14.48
CA ALA A 205 1.94 -14.59 -13.65
C ALA A 205 2.81 -13.51 -14.34
N GLU A 206 3.57 -13.87 -15.38
CA GLU A 206 4.32 -12.93 -16.18
C GLU A 206 3.46 -12.37 -17.32
N PRO A 207 3.63 -11.08 -17.68
CA PRO A 207 2.91 -10.50 -18.80
C PRO A 207 3.19 -11.27 -20.10
N ILE A 208 2.14 -11.76 -20.75
CA ILE A 208 2.20 -12.46 -22.03
C ILE A 208 1.38 -11.70 -23.06
N HIS A 209 1.88 -11.60 -24.32
CA HIS A 209 1.11 -11.00 -25.40
C HIS A 209 -0.13 -11.85 -25.71
N ILE A 210 -1.26 -11.20 -26.00
CA ILE A 210 -2.54 -11.87 -26.19
C ILE A 210 -2.50 -12.90 -27.32
N ASP A 211 -1.79 -12.63 -28.40
CA ASP A 211 -1.64 -13.57 -29.52
C ASP A 211 -0.91 -14.85 -29.12
N ILE A 212 0.12 -14.73 -28.25
CA ILE A 212 0.85 -15.88 -27.72
C ILE A 212 -0.02 -16.67 -26.73
N ALA A 213 -0.85 -15.99 -25.94
CA ALA A 213 -1.80 -16.66 -25.06
C ALA A 213 -2.86 -17.45 -25.86
N ALA A 214 -3.37 -16.84 -26.94
CA ALA A 214 -4.33 -17.50 -27.83
C ALA A 214 -3.72 -18.72 -28.54
N GLU A 215 -2.47 -18.62 -29.06
CA GLU A 215 -1.77 -19.75 -29.68
C GLU A 215 -1.51 -20.90 -28.73
N LYS A 216 -1.24 -20.63 -27.44
CA LYS A 216 -1.05 -21.66 -26.40
C LYS A 216 -2.36 -22.32 -25.96
N ALA A 217 -3.47 -21.63 -26.14
CA ALA A 217 -4.79 -22.16 -25.76
C ALA A 217 -5.41 -23.06 -26.84
N GLY A 218 -4.89 -23.04 -28.09
CA GLY A 218 -5.34 -23.87 -29.23
C GLY A 218 -6.24 -23.07 -30.14
#